data_31d685af145913b813fffd565e443940
#
_entry.id   31d685af145913b813fffd565e443940
#
_cell.length_a   1.000
_cell.length_b   1.000
_cell.length_c   1.000
_cell.angle_alpha   90.00
_cell.angle_beta   90.00
_cell.angle_gamma   90.00
#
_symmetry.space_group_name_H-M   'P 1'
#
loop_
_entity.id
_entity.type
_entity.pdbx_description
1 polymer ?
#
loop_
_entity_poly.entity_id
_entity_poly.type
_entity_poly.pdbx_seq_one_letter_code
_entity_poly.pdbx_strand_id
1 'polypeptide(L)'
;SIMEYAVKNDKPILGICRGFQLMNVYFGGTLYQDIETQRPNSIVHRDAELYDQLNHQVQFTPDSFLSKLYDEEGKGRVNSVHHQGVDKLGDDLDVFATCAEDELIEAFGSTQFTPGKVMGVQWHPEFFYNSETPLIYGNTLYSQFLDNC
;
A
#
# COMPACT_ATOMS: atom_id res chain seq x y z
N SER A 1 1.62 -1.86 22.22
CA SER A 1 2.05 -0.98 21.12
C SER A 1 0.93 -0.06 20.68
N ILE A 2 1.23 0.98 19.90
CA ILE A 2 0.20 1.90 19.36
C ILE A 2 -0.77 1.16 18.46
N MET A 3 -0.30 0.19 17.67
CA MET A 3 -1.14 -0.68 16.84
C MET A 3 -2.13 -1.49 17.69
N GLU A 4 -1.64 -2.13 18.74
CA GLU A 4 -2.47 -2.91 19.66
C GLU A 4 -3.56 -2.04 20.31
N TYR A 5 -3.19 -0.83 20.74
CA TYR A 5 -4.15 0.11 21.30
C TYR A 5 -5.23 0.48 20.27
N ALA A 6 -4.85 0.82 19.05
CA ALA A 6 -5.77 1.24 18.01
C ALA A 6 -6.73 0.09 17.62
N VAL A 7 -6.22 -1.11 17.42
CA VAL A 7 -7.03 -2.31 17.10
C VAL A 7 -8.01 -2.61 18.23
N LYS A 8 -7.54 -2.64 19.50
CA LYS A 8 -8.41 -2.94 20.66
C LYS A 8 -9.49 -1.90 20.90
N ASN A 9 -9.24 -0.66 20.51
CA ASN A 9 -10.19 0.45 20.72
C ASN A 9 -10.94 0.85 19.45
N ASP A 10 -10.95 -0.04 18.45
CA ASP A 10 -11.67 0.17 17.17
C ASP A 10 -11.31 1.51 16.48
N LYS A 11 -10.03 1.91 16.56
CA LYS A 11 -9.56 3.15 15.92
C LYS A 11 -9.18 2.92 14.48
N PRO A 12 -9.47 3.89 13.58
CA PRO A 12 -9.00 3.81 12.21
C PRO A 12 -7.48 3.90 12.13
N ILE A 13 -6.90 3.14 11.19
CA ILE A 13 -5.45 3.06 10.95
C ILE A 13 -5.18 3.13 9.45
N LEU A 14 -4.36 4.09 9.04
CA LEU A 14 -3.77 4.13 7.70
C LEU A 14 -2.25 3.95 7.82
N GLY A 15 -1.74 2.81 7.40
CA GLY A 15 -0.31 2.52 7.31
C GLY A 15 0.27 2.97 5.96
N ILE A 16 1.28 3.84 5.98
CA ILE A 16 1.95 4.33 4.77
C ILE A 16 3.38 3.80 4.75
N CYS A 17 3.80 3.20 3.66
CA CYS A 17 5.14 2.65 3.42
C CYS A 17 5.63 1.79 4.60
N ARG A 18 6.45 2.32 5.48
CA ARG A 18 6.91 1.62 6.68
C ARG A 18 5.76 1.25 7.63
N GLY A 19 4.73 2.08 7.72
CA GLY A 19 3.51 1.80 8.48
C GLY A 19 2.74 0.61 7.92
N PHE A 20 2.63 0.51 6.60
CA PHE A 20 2.06 -0.64 5.89
C PHE A 20 2.83 -1.94 6.22
N GLN A 21 4.15 -1.92 6.14
CA GLN A 21 5.00 -3.06 6.49
C GLN A 21 4.85 -3.47 7.95
N LEU A 22 4.83 -2.49 8.86
CA LEU A 22 4.60 -2.74 10.29
C LEU A 22 3.24 -3.38 10.56
N MET A 23 2.19 -2.93 9.87
CA MET A 23 0.85 -3.53 9.98
C MET A 23 0.87 -5.00 9.56
N ASN A 24 1.51 -5.33 8.41
CA ASN A 24 1.61 -6.72 7.97
C ASN A 24 2.26 -7.62 9.03
N VAL A 25 3.36 -7.16 9.63
CA VAL A 25 4.05 -7.90 10.70
C VAL A 25 3.19 -8.02 11.96
N TYR A 26 2.47 -6.96 12.33
CA TYR A 26 1.54 -6.98 13.47
C TYR A 26 0.44 -8.05 13.29
N PHE A 27 -0.06 -8.22 12.08
CA PHE A 27 -1.05 -9.25 11.74
C PHE A 27 -0.42 -10.63 11.42
N GLY A 28 0.87 -10.83 11.71
CA GLY A 28 1.55 -12.13 11.61
C GLY A 28 2.19 -12.42 10.26
N GLY A 29 2.22 -11.45 9.34
CA GLY A 29 2.88 -11.58 8.04
C GLY A 29 4.39 -11.41 8.10
N THR A 30 5.05 -11.59 6.96
CA THR A 30 6.51 -11.45 6.81
C THR A 30 6.88 -10.45 5.71
N LEU A 31 8.14 -10.00 5.72
CA LEU A 31 8.66 -9.04 4.76
C LEU A 31 9.87 -9.61 4.02
N TYR A 32 9.98 -9.31 2.73
CA TYR A 32 11.27 -9.29 2.06
C TYR A 32 12.13 -8.22 2.71
N GLN A 33 13.31 -8.59 3.18
CA GLN A 33 14.25 -7.66 3.80
C GLN A 33 14.96 -6.79 2.76
N ASP A 34 15.11 -7.33 1.56
CA ASP A 34 15.64 -6.65 0.39
C ASP A 34 15.06 -7.29 -0.87
N ILE A 35 14.18 -6.55 -1.55
CA ILE A 35 13.46 -7.03 -2.73
C ILE A 35 14.43 -7.41 -3.84
N GLU A 36 15.42 -6.56 -4.11
CA GLU A 36 16.37 -6.77 -5.20
C GLU A 36 17.13 -8.10 -5.03
N THR A 37 17.57 -8.41 -3.80
CA THR A 37 18.28 -9.66 -3.50
C THR A 37 17.37 -10.88 -3.47
N GLN A 38 16.18 -10.75 -2.86
CA GLN A 38 15.29 -11.89 -2.60
C GLN A 38 14.30 -12.16 -3.75
N ARG A 39 14.06 -11.16 -4.60
CA ARG A 39 13.21 -11.24 -5.79
C ARG A 39 13.94 -10.65 -7.01
N PRO A 40 14.96 -11.31 -7.55
CA PRO A 40 15.82 -10.75 -8.59
C PRO A 40 15.09 -10.42 -9.91
N ASN A 41 13.85 -10.90 -10.09
CA ASN A 41 13.00 -10.59 -11.24
C ASN A 41 11.99 -9.45 -10.96
N SER A 42 12.01 -8.86 -9.77
CA SER A 42 11.21 -7.67 -9.48
C SER A 42 11.72 -6.46 -10.24
N ILE A 43 10.82 -5.52 -10.47
CA ILE A 43 11.23 -4.18 -10.94
C ILE A 43 11.97 -3.44 -9.83
N VAL A 44 12.64 -2.34 -10.19
CA VAL A 44 13.30 -1.47 -9.22
C VAL A 44 12.26 -0.66 -8.46
N HIS A 45 12.14 -0.89 -7.14
CA HIS A 45 11.23 -0.17 -6.25
C HIS A 45 11.89 0.99 -5.51
N ARG A 46 13.22 1.09 -5.55
CA ARG A 46 13.97 2.19 -4.97
C ARG A 46 15.24 2.45 -5.79
N ASP A 47 15.42 3.69 -6.19
CA ASP A 47 16.63 4.19 -6.81
C ASP A 47 16.97 5.55 -6.19
N ALA A 48 18.18 5.70 -5.68
CA ALA A 48 18.61 6.93 -4.99
C ALA A 48 18.78 8.12 -5.94
N GLU A 49 19.08 7.86 -7.22
CA GLU A 49 19.25 8.88 -8.24
C GLU A 49 17.93 9.33 -8.86
N LEU A 50 16.95 8.40 -8.91
CA LEU A 50 15.61 8.61 -9.47
C LEU A 50 14.55 8.74 -8.38
N TYR A 51 14.93 9.06 -7.17
CA TYR A 51 14.11 9.02 -5.97
C TYR A 51 12.71 9.62 -6.13
N ASP A 52 12.62 10.77 -6.77
CA ASP A 52 11.38 11.51 -6.98
C ASP A 52 10.69 11.25 -8.34
N GLN A 53 11.25 10.35 -9.16
CA GLN A 53 10.73 10.03 -10.49
C GLN A 53 10.29 8.58 -10.62
N LEU A 54 10.70 7.71 -9.69
CA LEU A 54 10.39 6.30 -9.75
C LEU A 54 8.92 6.05 -9.45
N ASN A 55 8.24 5.43 -10.39
CA ASN A 55 6.83 5.07 -10.28
C ASN A 55 6.53 3.80 -11.07
N HIS A 56 5.46 3.11 -10.69
CA HIS A 56 4.97 1.93 -11.39
C HIS A 56 3.45 1.87 -11.37
N GLN A 57 2.90 0.97 -12.17
CA GLN A 57 1.47 0.70 -12.18
C GLN A 57 1.10 -0.29 -11.07
N VAL A 58 0.02 -0.01 -10.37
CA VAL A 58 -0.66 -0.98 -9.50
C VAL A 58 -1.96 -1.44 -10.13
N GLN A 59 -2.30 -2.70 -9.88
CA GLN A 59 -3.59 -3.27 -10.24
C GLN A 59 -4.42 -3.42 -8.96
N PHE A 60 -5.62 -2.85 -8.96
CA PHE A 60 -6.55 -2.99 -7.85
C PHE A 60 -7.25 -4.35 -7.92
N THR A 61 -7.36 -5.00 -6.78
CA THR A 61 -8.17 -6.22 -6.66
C THR A 61 -9.63 -5.87 -6.97
N PRO A 62 -10.30 -6.58 -7.89
CA PRO A 62 -11.71 -6.33 -8.21
C PRO A 62 -12.59 -6.32 -6.95
N ASP A 63 -13.54 -5.41 -6.90
CA ASP A 63 -14.47 -5.21 -5.76
C ASP A 63 -13.82 -4.82 -4.43
N SER A 64 -12.51 -4.58 -4.40
CA SER A 64 -11.80 -4.08 -3.23
C SER A 64 -12.19 -2.65 -2.90
N PHE A 65 -11.88 -2.21 -1.67
CA PHE A 65 -12.08 -0.82 -1.26
C PHE A 65 -11.38 0.18 -2.21
N LEU A 66 -10.13 -0.09 -2.61
CA LEU A 66 -9.39 0.81 -3.50
C LEU A 66 -9.93 0.80 -4.93
N SER A 67 -10.40 -0.34 -5.46
CA SER A 67 -11.01 -0.38 -6.80
C SER A 67 -12.29 0.45 -6.87
N LYS A 68 -13.07 0.48 -5.79
CA LYS A 68 -14.28 1.31 -5.69
C LYS A 68 -13.96 2.79 -5.47
N LEU A 69 -12.89 3.07 -4.71
CA LEU A 69 -12.49 4.44 -4.40
C LEU A 69 -11.98 5.21 -5.62
N TYR A 70 -11.14 4.55 -6.43
CA TYR A 70 -10.50 5.21 -7.56
C TYR A 70 -11.24 5.07 -8.88
N ASP A 71 -12.13 4.09 -9.04
CA ASP A 71 -13.00 3.88 -10.21
C ASP A 71 -12.28 4.03 -11.58
N GLU A 72 -10.96 3.73 -11.62
CA GLU A 72 -10.10 3.93 -12.77
C GLU A 72 -9.72 2.60 -13.41
N GLU A 73 -10.62 1.97 -14.16
CA GLU A 73 -10.36 0.74 -14.93
C GLU A 73 -9.58 -0.36 -14.15
N GLY A 74 -9.65 -0.35 -12.81
CA GLY A 74 -9.00 -1.34 -11.95
C GLY A 74 -7.49 -1.18 -11.78
N LYS A 75 -6.90 -0.07 -12.20
CA LYS A 75 -5.46 0.20 -12.14
C LYS A 75 -5.16 1.67 -11.81
N GLY A 76 -3.96 1.92 -11.33
CA GLY A 76 -3.48 3.28 -11.09
C GLY A 76 -1.96 3.33 -11.11
N ARG A 77 -1.38 4.51 -11.13
CA ARG A 77 0.07 4.71 -11.06
C ARG A 77 0.45 5.33 -9.72
N VAL A 78 1.48 4.77 -9.09
CA VAL A 78 1.95 5.18 -7.75
C VAL A 78 3.45 5.43 -7.77
N ASN A 79 3.94 6.26 -6.84
CA ASN A 79 5.38 6.40 -6.60
C ASN A 79 5.95 5.15 -5.91
N SER A 80 7.25 4.94 -6.01
CA SER A 80 7.93 3.79 -5.41
C SER A 80 9.26 4.22 -4.78
N VAL A 81 9.36 4.07 -3.46
CA VAL A 81 10.54 4.48 -2.68
C VAL A 81 10.77 3.48 -1.54
N HIS A 82 10.82 2.17 -1.83
CA HIS A 82 11.01 1.14 -0.82
C HIS A 82 11.90 0.00 -1.32
N HIS A 83 12.76 -0.55 -0.47
CA HIS A 83 13.60 -1.71 -0.75
C HIS A 83 13.10 -2.98 -0.04
N GLN A 84 12.20 -2.84 0.93
CA GLN A 84 11.49 -3.92 1.60
C GLN A 84 10.05 -4.00 1.09
N GLY A 85 9.43 -5.15 1.19
CA GLY A 85 8.06 -5.37 0.77
C GLY A 85 7.42 -6.55 1.47
N VAL A 86 6.12 -6.73 1.29
CA VAL A 86 5.39 -7.87 1.87
C VAL A 86 5.77 -9.15 1.14
N ASP A 87 6.23 -10.16 1.92
CA ASP A 87 6.46 -11.52 1.45
C ASP A 87 5.21 -12.38 1.69
N LYS A 88 4.83 -12.58 2.94
CA LYS A 88 3.58 -13.25 3.31
C LYS A 88 2.62 -12.25 3.92
N LEU A 89 1.40 -12.23 3.41
CA LEU A 89 0.32 -11.43 3.98
C LEU A 89 -0.03 -11.94 5.38
N GLY A 90 -0.27 -11.02 6.30
CA GLY A 90 -0.74 -11.33 7.66
C GLY A 90 -2.16 -11.90 7.68
N ASP A 91 -2.52 -12.48 8.82
CA ASP A 91 -3.86 -13.03 9.05
C ASP A 91 -4.92 -11.92 9.04
N ASP A 92 -6.12 -12.25 8.60
CA ASP A 92 -7.25 -11.30 8.53
C ASP A 92 -6.98 -10.04 7.71
N LEU A 93 -6.10 -10.14 6.71
CA LEU A 93 -5.84 -9.10 5.71
C LEU A 93 -6.24 -9.57 4.32
N ASP A 94 -6.84 -8.69 3.54
CA ASP A 94 -7.13 -8.87 2.12
C ASP A 94 -6.30 -7.94 1.26
N VAL A 95 -5.76 -8.43 0.15
CA VAL A 95 -5.01 -7.63 -0.81
C VAL A 95 -5.95 -6.67 -1.55
N PHE A 96 -5.61 -5.39 -1.55
CA PHE A 96 -6.34 -4.34 -2.28
C PHE A 96 -5.65 -3.93 -3.58
N ALA A 97 -4.32 -4.03 -3.63
CA ALA A 97 -3.55 -3.74 -4.84
C ALA A 97 -2.23 -4.52 -4.88
N THR A 98 -1.79 -4.83 -6.09
CA THR A 98 -0.48 -5.41 -6.38
C THR A 98 0.24 -4.59 -7.46
N CYS A 99 1.57 -4.61 -7.47
CA CYS A 99 2.36 -4.10 -8.58
C CYS A 99 2.02 -4.89 -9.85
N ALA A 100 1.74 -4.18 -10.94
CA ALA A 100 1.30 -4.83 -12.19
C ALA A 100 2.41 -5.63 -12.87
N GLU A 101 3.67 -5.27 -12.65
CA GLU A 101 4.83 -5.86 -13.32
C GLU A 101 5.40 -7.08 -12.58
N ASP A 102 5.39 -7.07 -11.23
CA ASP A 102 6.02 -8.13 -10.43
C ASP A 102 5.13 -8.74 -9.34
N GLU A 103 3.86 -8.33 -9.30
CA GLU A 103 2.84 -8.85 -8.38
C GLU A 103 3.15 -8.63 -6.87
N LEU A 104 4.11 -7.76 -6.54
CA LEU A 104 4.37 -7.39 -5.15
C LEU A 104 3.12 -6.75 -4.53
N ILE A 105 2.78 -7.15 -3.30
CA ILE A 105 1.62 -6.59 -2.60
C ILE A 105 1.91 -5.12 -2.25
N GLU A 106 1.05 -4.22 -2.72
CA GLU A 106 1.19 -2.76 -2.60
C GLU A 106 0.13 -2.13 -1.69
N ALA A 107 -0.98 -2.82 -1.46
CA ALA A 107 -2.00 -2.37 -0.51
C ALA A 107 -2.82 -3.54 0.02
N PHE A 108 -3.27 -3.41 1.25
CA PHE A 108 -4.19 -4.34 1.89
C PHE A 108 -5.10 -3.63 2.90
N GLY A 109 -6.16 -4.30 3.32
CA GLY A 109 -7.02 -3.88 4.42
C GLY A 109 -7.42 -5.05 5.30
N SER A 110 -7.77 -4.75 6.55
CA SER A 110 -8.21 -5.77 7.49
C SER A 110 -9.66 -6.17 7.24
N THR A 111 -9.91 -7.49 7.26
CA THR A 111 -11.25 -8.09 7.15
C THR A 111 -12.05 -8.00 8.45
N GLN A 112 -11.39 -7.68 9.57
CA GLN A 112 -12.03 -7.55 10.89
C GLN A 112 -12.73 -6.20 11.08
N PHE A 113 -12.51 -5.23 10.20
CA PHE A 113 -13.05 -3.88 10.30
C PHE A 113 -13.82 -3.49 9.04
N THR A 114 -14.61 -2.43 9.13
CA THR A 114 -15.24 -1.82 7.96
C THR A 114 -14.17 -1.51 6.89
N PRO A 115 -14.41 -1.84 5.62
CA PRO A 115 -13.45 -1.59 4.55
C PRO A 115 -12.93 -0.15 4.54
N GLY A 116 -11.60 0.03 4.47
CA GLY A 116 -10.94 1.32 4.51
C GLY A 116 -10.66 1.88 5.92
N LYS A 117 -11.19 1.28 6.98
CA LYS A 117 -10.94 1.73 8.36
C LYS A 117 -9.55 1.35 8.89
N VAL A 118 -9.12 0.12 8.61
CA VAL A 118 -7.78 -0.39 8.95
C VAL A 118 -7.15 -0.91 7.68
N MET A 119 -6.25 -0.12 7.10
CA MET A 119 -5.64 -0.42 5.81
C MET A 119 -4.23 0.16 5.69
N GLY A 120 -3.49 -0.31 4.71
CA GLY A 120 -2.17 0.20 4.40
C GLY A 120 -1.87 0.25 2.91
N VAL A 121 -0.98 1.16 2.54
CA VAL A 121 -0.44 1.32 1.19
C VAL A 121 1.09 1.39 1.25
N GLN A 122 1.76 0.75 0.28
CA GLN A 122 3.22 0.75 0.22
C GLN A 122 3.79 2.04 -0.35
N TRP A 123 3.08 2.68 -1.27
CA TRP A 123 3.48 3.97 -1.84
C TRP A 123 3.28 5.12 -0.84
N HIS A 124 3.73 6.31 -1.23
CA HIS A 124 3.61 7.55 -0.48
C HIS A 124 2.53 8.45 -1.10
N PRO A 125 1.26 8.38 -0.65
CA PRO A 125 0.19 9.20 -1.19
C PRO A 125 0.35 10.71 -0.89
N GLU A 126 1.24 11.07 0.06
CA GLU A 126 1.59 12.45 0.39
C GLU A 126 2.53 13.11 -0.62
N PHE A 127 3.19 12.34 -1.48
CA PHE A 127 4.13 12.89 -2.47
C PHE A 127 3.43 13.13 -3.80
N PHE A 128 3.46 14.36 -4.25
CA PHE A 128 3.03 14.78 -5.58
C PHE A 128 4.26 15.12 -6.40
N TYR A 129 4.62 14.25 -7.32
CA TYR A 129 5.64 14.59 -8.30
C TYR A 129 4.99 15.22 -9.53
N ASN A 130 5.57 16.29 -10.06
CA ASN A 130 5.28 16.80 -11.40
C ASN A 130 5.83 15.79 -12.42
N SER A 131 5.19 14.64 -12.55
CA SER A 131 5.52 13.66 -13.58
C SER A 131 4.66 13.92 -14.81
N GLU A 132 5.23 13.71 -15.98
CA GLU A 132 4.44 13.67 -17.23
C GLU A 132 3.34 12.60 -17.19
N THR A 133 3.48 11.61 -16.29
CA THR A 133 2.50 10.56 -16.04
C THR A 133 1.81 10.82 -14.72
N PRO A 134 0.50 11.09 -14.70
CA PRO A 134 -0.22 11.40 -13.48
C PRO A 134 -0.26 10.19 -12.54
N LEU A 135 0.06 10.42 -11.25
CA LEU A 135 -0.15 9.47 -10.16
C LEU A 135 -1.60 9.53 -9.69
N ILE A 136 -2.07 8.45 -9.05
CA ILE A 136 -3.38 8.47 -8.39
C ILE A 136 -3.41 9.53 -7.29
N TYR A 137 -4.55 10.18 -7.15
CA TYR A 137 -4.67 11.35 -6.27
C TYR A 137 -4.75 10.94 -4.79
N GLY A 138 -3.70 11.25 -4.02
CA GLY A 138 -3.58 10.87 -2.62
C GLY A 138 -4.66 11.47 -1.71
N ASN A 139 -5.13 12.68 -2.00
CA ASN A 139 -6.20 13.31 -1.22
C ASN A 139 -7.51 12.51 -1.23
N THR A 140 -7.79 11.76 -2.30
CA THR A 140 -8.96 10.86 -2.37
C THR A 140 -8.89 9.81 -1.27
N LEU A 141 -7.71 9.20 -1.08
CA LEU A 141 -7.47 8.22 -0.01
C LEU A 141 -7.62 8.84 1.37
N TYR A 142 -7.01 10.01 1.59
CA TYR A 142 -7.09 10.70 2.88
C TYR A 142 -8.50 11.13 3.25
N SER A 143 -9.24 11.72 2.31
CA SER A 143 -10.62 12.13 2.55
C SER A 143 -11.48 10.95 2.95
N GLN A 144 -11.38 9.85 2.22
CA GLN A 144 -12.14 8.64 2.51
C GLN A 144 -11.72 7.99 3.84
N PHE A 145 -10.43 8.03 4.19
CA PHE A 145 -9.96 7.53 5.48
C PHE A 145 -10.52 8.38 6.63
N LEU A 146 -10.49 9.71 6.50
CA LEU A 146 -11.01 10.62 7.51
C LEU A 146 -12.52 10.47 7.73
N ASP A 147 -13.28 10.08 6.70
CA ASP A 147 -14.71 9.78 6.82
C ASP A 147 -14.98 8.56 7.74
N ASN A 148 -13.97 7.73 8.02
CA ASN A 148 -14.03 6.62 8.98
C ASN A 148 -13.58 6.99 10.40
N CYS A 149 -13.15 8.22 10.62
CA CYS A 149 -12.77 8.73 11.93
C CYS A 149 -13.97 9.39 12.66
#